data_320bf0de2c9691ffb88701521c847378
#
_entry.id   320bf0de2c9691ffb88701521c847378
#
_cell.length_a   1.000
_cell.length_b   1.000
_cell.length_c   1.000
_cell.angle_alpha   90.00
_cell.angle_beta   90.00
_cell.angle_gamma   90.00
#
_symmetry.space_group_name_H-M   'P 1'
#
loop_
_entity.id
_entity.type
_entity.pdbx_description
1 polymer ?
#
loop_
_entity_poly.entity_id
_entity_poly.type
_entity_poly.pdbx_seq_one_letter_code
_entity_poly.pdbx_strand_id
1 'polypeptide(L)'
;LVLIISVSALGVRGLNLGLEFEGGGAWEVEASGIEAEQVRDALRPLGIADARIQTGGGVLRVRTELSKVAQTSLEQGESGDPIVAQVTAALAELTGQDESAISVSTAGPSWGEEITDKAINALIVFFIVIALYITIRLRWEMAVGALLAVAHDILITVGLYALFQFEVTPPTVIAFLTIMGYSLYDTLVVFDKVRDNEHMLSNSKLTYTSVVEKALNQVFMRSVNTSITSILPVVSVLVVGSGIMGAVTLREFALALLIGLIIGTFSSLFVAAPTATILRNKFGDADSDSNRSYRLSEAVKKRSKNSQAAVKVPSNPAIPPRPMKKRK
;
A
#
# COMPACT_ATOMS: atom_id res chain seq x y z
N LEU A 1 -17.45 2.71 7.47
CA LEU A 1 -18.33 2.49 6.31
C LEU A 1 -17.56 1.86 5.16
N VAL A 2 -16.45 2.46 4.68
CA VAL A 2 -15.66 1.97 3.54
C VAL A 2 -15.17 0.53 3.77
N LEU A 3 -14.65 0.21 4.96
CA LEU A 3 -14.21 -1.13 5.34
C LEU A 3 -15.36 -2.17 5.24
N ILE A 4 -16.56 -1.81 5.69
CA ILE A 4 -17.72 -2.70 5.61
C ILE A 4 -18.08 -2.97 4.14
N ILE A 5 -18.11 -1.94 3.31
CA ILE A 5 -18.35 -2.06 1.87
C ILE A 5 -17.28 -2.94 1.22
N SER A 6 -16.01 -2.73 1.54
CA SER A 6 -14.88 -3.51 1.01
C SER A 6 -14.98 -4.99 1.37
N VAL A 7 -15.23 -5.31 2.64
CA VAL A 7 -15.40 -6.70 3.09
C VAL A 7 -16.65 -7.34 2.48
N SER A 8 -17.76 -6.59 2.39
CA SER A 8 -19.00 -7.10 1.75
C SER A 8 -18.80 -7.34 0.26
N ALA A 9 -18.11 -6.44 -0.44
CA ALA A 9 -17.83 -6.61 -1.87
C ALA A 9 -16.93 -7.83 -2.11
N LEU A 10 -15.92 -8.03 -1.27
CA LEU A 10 -15.05 -9.20 -1.34
C LEU A 10 -15.82 -10.52 -1.08
N GLY A 11 -16.72 -10.53 -0.08
CA GLY A 11 -17.53 -11.73 0.23
C GLY A 11 -18.61 -12.07 -0.78
N VAL A 12 -19.19 -11.06 -1.46
CA VAL A 12 -20.30 -11.27 -2.42
C VAL A 12 -19.80 -11.45 -3.85
N ARG A 13 -18.82 -10.64 -4.28
CA ARG A 13 -18.33 -10.64 -5.67
C ARG A 13 -17.06 -11.43 -5.88
N GLY A 14 -16.25 -11.66 -4.83
CA GLY A 14 -14.92 -12.23 -4.94
C GLY A 14 -13.94 -11.31 -5.68
N LEU A 15 -12.74 -11.81 -5.92
CA LEU A 15 -11.74 -11.15 -6.73
C LEU A 15 -11.83 -11.59 -8.18
N ASN A 16 -11.58 -10.68 -9.10
CA ASN A 16 -11.43 -11.00 -10.51
C ASN A 16 -9.94 -11.32 -10.75
N LEU A 17 -9.58 -12.61 -10.63
CA LEU A 17 -8.20 -13.05 -10.81
C LEU A 17 -7.81 -12.99 -12.29
N GLY A 18 -6.54 -12.69 -12.55
CA GLY A 18 -5.94 -12.68 -13.87
C GLY A 18 -5.71 -14.08 -14.42
N LEU A 19 -5.47 -14.14 -15.73
CA LEU A 19 -5.14 -15.38 -16.44
C LEU A 19 -3.98 -16.11 -15.80
N GLU A 20 -3.03 -15.37 -15.26
CA GLU A 20 -1.81 -15.89 -14.63
C GLU A 20 -2.12 -16.65 -13.33
N PHE A 21 -3.28 -16.42 -12.72
CA PHE A 21 -3.73 -17.10 -11.52
C PHE A 21 -4.77 -18.20 -11.79
N GLU A 22 -5.73 -17.94 -12.70
CA GLU A 22 -6.79 -18.89 -13.00
C GLU A 22 -6.40 -19.92 -14.07
N GLY A 23 -5.39 -19.59 -14.89
CA GLY A 23 -5.09 -20.34 -16.10
C GLY A 23 -6.09 -20.07 -17.22
N GLY A 24 -5.80 -20.51 -18.43
CA GLY A 24 -6.72 -20.37 -19.55
C GLY A 24 -6.14 -19.68 -20.77
N GLY A 25 -6.99 -19.09 -21.61
CA GLY A 25 -6.63 -18.31 -22.79
C GLY A 25 -7.17 -16.88 -22.75
N ALA A 26 -6.35 -15.93 -23.20
CA ALA A 26 -6.74 -14.54 -23.42
C ALA A 26 -6.40 -14.12 -24.85
N TRP A 27 -7.35 -13.48 -25.50
CA TRP A 27 -7.23 -12.90 -26.83
C TRP A 27 -7.44 -11.39 -26.73
N GLU A 28 -6.58 -10.66 -27.38
CA GLU A 28 -6.67 -9.20 -27.44
C GLU A 28 -6.57 -8.76 -28.88
N VAL A 29 -7.55 -8.00 -29.35
CA VAL A 29 -7.64 -7.51 -30.72
C VAL A 29 -8.16 -6.09 -30.74
N GLU A 30 -7.62 -5.25 -31.61
CA GLU A 30 -8.15 -3.91 -31.86
C GLU A 30 -9.49 -4.05 -32.59
N ALA A 31 -10.58 -3.69 -31.93
CA ALA A 31 -11.92 -3.75 -32.47
C ALA A 31 -12.75 -2.57 -31.94
N SER A 32 -13.24 -1.75 -32.86
CA SER A 32 -14.10 -0.61 -32.53
C SER A 32 -15.54 -0.94 -32.93
N GLY A 33 -16.49 -0.75 -32.00
CA GLY A 33 -17.91 -0.88 -32.29
C GLY A 33 -18.47 -2.31 -32.21
N ILE A 34 -17.71 -3.28 -31.72
CA ILE A 34 -18.18 -4.65 -31.47
C ILE A 34 -18.73 -4.73 -30.03
N GLU A 35 -19.96 -5.20 -29.91
CA GLU A 35 -20.61 -5.42 -28.62
C GLU A 35 -20.25 -6.78 -28.04
N ALA A 36 -20.18 -6.88 -26.71
CA ALA A 36 -19.83 -8.11 -25.99
C ALA A 36 -20.77 -9.30 -26.34
N GLU A 37 -22.03 -9.01 -26.67
CA GLU A 37 -23.00 -10.03 -27.03
C GLU A 37 -22.70 -10.68 -28.40
N GLN A 38 -22.23 -9.88 -29.39
CA GLN A 38 -21.82 -10.40 -30.68
C GLN A 38 -20.62 -11.36 -30.55
N VAL A 39 -19.68 -11.02 -29.67
CA VAL A 39 -18.54 -11.88 -29.37
C VAL A 39 -19.00 -13.18 -28.71
N ARG A 40 -19.93 -13.09 -27.76
CA ARG A 40 -20.48 -14.25 -27.06
C ARG A 40 -21.21 -15.19 -28.02
N ASP A 41 -21.98 -14.63 -28.95
CA ASP A 41 -22.67 -15.42 -29.97
C ASP A 41 -21.71 -16.12 -30.94
N ALA A 42 -20.61 -15.46 -31.33
CA ALA A 42 -19.55 -16.06 -32.15
C ALA A 42 -18.81 -17.19 -31.44
N LEU A 43 -18.64 -17.11 -30.13
CA LEU A 43 -17.93 -18.10 -29.32
C LEU A 43 -18.82 -19.24 -28.79
N ARG A 44 -20.13 -19.06 -28.82
CA ARG A 44 -21.10 -20.06 -28.35
C ARG A 44 -21.00 -21.44 -29.05
N PRO A 45 -20.77 -21.52 -30.39
CA PRO A 45 -20.59 -22.80 -31.07
C PRO A 45 -19.34 -23.56 -30.62
N LEU A 46 -18.34 -22.85 -30.08
CA LEU A 46 -17.10 -23.41 -29.58
C LEU A 46 -17.19 -23.89 -28.13
N GLY A 47 -18.38 -23.79 -27.50
CA GLY A 47 -18.57 -24.14 -26.10
C GLY A 47 -18.05 -23.14 -25.09
N ILE A 48 -17.68 -21.94 -25.52
CA ILE A 48 -17.03 -20.89 -24.72
C ILE A 48 -18.01 -19.72 -24.49
N ALA A 49 -19.25 -20.05 -24.11
CA ALA A 49 -20.28 -19.05 -23.83
C ALA A 49 -20.01 -18.20 -22.57
N ASP A 50 -19.24 -18.76 -21.63
CA ASP A 50 -18.92 -18.14 -20.33
C ASP A 50 -17.67 -17.24 -20.39
N ALA A 51 -17.14 -16.99 -21.59
CA ALA A 51 -15.99 -16.12 -21.76
C ALA A 51 -16.22 -14.73 -21.15
N ARG A 52 -15.24 -14.23 -20.44
CA ARG A 52 -15.23 -12.85 -19.94
C ARG A 52 -14.83 -11.92 -21.09
N ILE A 53 -15.76 -11.10 -21.53
CA ILE A 53 -15.57 -10.18 -22.64
C ILE A 53 -15.50 -8.75 -22.11
N GLN A 54 -14.42 -8.06 -22.43
CA GLN A 54 -14.20 -6.66 -22.07
C GLN A 54 -13.98 -5.86 -23.35
N THR A 55 -14.79 -4.82 -23.54
CA THR A 55 -14.66 -3.88 -24.63
C THR A 55 -14.36 -2.51 -24.07
N GLY A 56 -13.29 -1.87 -24.51
CA GLY A 56 -12.94 -0.52 -24.04
C GLY A 56 -11.71 0.04 -24.74
N GLY A 57 -11.75 1.35 -25.04
CA GLY A 57 -10.61 2.02 -25.68
C GLY A 57 -10.30 1.56 -27.09
N GLY A 58 -11.25 0.96 -27.81
CA GLY A 58 -11.02 0.39 -29.15
C GLY A 58 -10.38 -1.00 -29.14
N VAL A 59 -10.22 -1.62 -27.96
CA VAL A 59 -9.64 -2.96 -27.80
C VAL A 59 -10.74 -3.90 -27.25
N LEU A 60 -10.85 -5.06 -27.90
CA LEU A 60 -11.64 -6.20 -27.46
C LEU A 60 -10.72 -7.20 -26.78
N ARG A 61 -11.02 -7.53 -25.52
CA ARG A 61 -10.35 -8.59 -24.78
C ARG A 61 -11.31 -9.69 -24.44
N VAL A 62 -10.99 -10.91 -24.84
CA VAL A 62 -11.75 -12.12 -24.54
C VAL A 62 -10.89 -13.03 -23.69
N ARG A 63 -11.45 -13.53 -22.57
CA ARG A 63 -10.76 -14.46 -21.65
C ARG A 63 -11.67 -15.63 -21.37
N THR A 64 -11.11 -16.82 -21.39
CA THR A 64 -11.84 -18.05 -21.08
C THR A 64 -10.94 -19.06 -20.37
N GLU A 65 -11.58 -19.85 -19.50
CA GLU A 65 -10.95 -21.07 -18.97
C GLU A 65 -10.91 -22.12 -20.09
N LEU A 66 -9.70 -22.58 -20.39
CA LEU A 66 -9.57 -23.70 -21.35
C LEU A 66 -10.08 -24.99 -20.71
N SER A 67 -10.77 -25.81 -21.48
CA SER A 67 -11.20 -27.12 -20.99
C SER A 67 -9.99 -27.95 -20.53
N LYS A 68 -10.19 -28.87 -19.58
CA LYS A 68 -9.12 -29.72 -19.06
C LYS A 68 -8.36 -30.46 -20.18
N VAL A 69 -9.01 -30.79 -21.27
CA VAL A 69 -8.40 -31.45 -22.45
C VAL A 69 -7.44 -30.51 -23.18
N ALA A 70 -7.86 -29.27 -23.40
CA ALA A 70 -7.03 -28.23 -24.02
C ALA A 70 -5.85 -27.85 -23.13
N GLN A 71 -6.06 -27.79 -21.81
CA GLN A 71 -5.00 -27.54 -20.83
C GLN A 71 -3.94 -28.62 -20.82
N THR A 72 -4.32 -29.90 -20.93
CA THR A 72 -3.39 -31.04 -21.00
C THR A 72 -2.54 -30.99 -22.27
N SER A 73 -3.10 -30.57 -23.39
CA SER A 73 -2.36 -30.39 -24.64
C SER A 73 -1.29 -29.29 -24.57
N LEU A 74 -1.63 -28.17 -23.88
CA LEU A 74 -0.67 -27.08 -23.63
C LEU A 74 0.48 -27.51 -22.71
N GLU A 75 0.20 -28.30 -21.68
CA GLU A 75 1.22 -28.83 -20.77
C GLU A 75 2.18 -29.84 -21.46
N GLN A 76 1.72 -30.55 -22.48
CA GLN A 76 2.53 -31.47 -23.23
C GLN A 76 3.36 -30.80 -24.33
N GLY A 77 3.27 -29.47 -24.49
CA GLY A 77 4.10 -28.73 -25.44
C GLY A 77 3.70 -28.92 -26.90
N GLU A 78 2.51 -29.43 -27.17
CA GLU A 78 1.97 -29.49 -28.52
C GLU A 78 1.63 -28.08 -29.00
N SER A 79 2.33 -27.61 -30.01
CA SER A 79 2.12 -26.31 -30.64
C SER A 79 0.77 -26.29 -31.34
N GLY A 80 -0.23 -25.61 -30.75
CA GLY A 80 -1.52 -25.35 -31.36
C GLY A 80 -2.64 -26.18 -30.79
N ASP A 81 -3.18 -25.75 -29.63
CA ASP A 81 -4.48 -26.24 -29.18
C ASP A 81 -5.53 -25.88 -30.24
N PRO A 82 -6.28 -26.86 -30.78
CA PRO A 82 -7.30 -26.62 -31.78
C PRO A 82 -8.35 -25.59 -31.33
N ILE A 83 -8.63 -25.48 -30.03
CA ILE A 83 -9.57 -24.50 -29.49
C ILE A 83 -8.97 -23.08 -29.56
N VAL A 84 -7.69 -22.91 -29.27
CA VAL A 84 -7.03 -21.59 -29.39
C VAL A 84 -7.09 -21.09 -30.84
N ALA A 85 -6.79 -21.96 -31.81
CA ALA A 85 -6.86 -21.62 -33.21
C ALA A 85 -8.31 -21.29 -33.65
N GLN A 86 -9.30 -22.07 -33.21
CA GLN A 86 -10.71 -21.85 -33.53
C GLN A 86 -11.25 -20.52 -32.96
N VAL A 87 -10.88 -20.19 -31.72
CA VAL A 87 -11.27 -18.89 -31.10
C VAL A 87 -10.59 -17.75 -31.85
N THR A 88 -9.30 -17.89 -32.19
CA THR A 88 -8.58 -16.87 -32.95
C THR A 88 -9.22 -16.63 -34.31
N ALA A 89 -9.56 -17.71 -35.04
CA ALA A 89 -10.25 -17.60 -36.32
C ALA A 89 -11.65 -16.96 -36.20
N ALA A 90 -12.44 -17.34 -35.18
CA ALA A 90 -13.75 -16.75 -34.96
C ALA A 90 -13.68 -15.25 -34.63
N LEU A 91 -12.69 -14.85 -33.85
CA LEU A 91 -12.45 -13.44 -33.55
C LEU A 91 -11.94 -12.65 -34.75
N ALA A 92 -11.07 -13.25 -35.59
CA ALA A 92 -10.59 -12.67 -36.84
C ALA A 92 -11.77 -12.41 -37.81
N GLU A 93 -12.66 -13.39 -37.97
CA GLU A 93 -13.86 -13.27 -38.80
C GLU A 93 -14.79 -12.18 -38.28
N LEU A 94 -15.04 -12.14 -36.95
CA LEU A 94 -15.91 -11.14 -36.32
C LEU A 94 -15.37 -9.71 -36.43
N THR A 95 -14.06 -9.55 -36.26
CA THR A 95 -13.40 -8.22 -36.25
C THR A 95 -13.00 -7.75 -37.65
N GLY A 96 -12.97 -8.66 -38.62
CA GLY A 96 -12.47 -8.39 -39.98
C GLY A 96 -10.95 -8.18 -40.01
N GLN A 97 -10.23 -8.65 -39.00
CA GLN A 97 -8.77 -8.54 -38.90
C GLN A 97 -8.08 -9.86 -39.26
N ASP A 98 -6.79 -9.77 -39.58
CA ASP A 98 -5.97 -10.96 -39.79
C ASP A 98 -5.71 -11.68 -38.44
N GLU A 99 -5.65 -13.00 -38.43
CA GLU A 99 -5.32 -13.78 -37.23
C GLU A 99 -3.99 -13.34 -36.58
N SER A 100 -3.03 -12.89 -37.39
CA SER A 100 -1.76 -12.37 -36.92
C SER A 100 -1.84 -11.04 -36.14
N ALA A 101 -2.95 -10.33 -36.25
CA ALA A 101 -3.23 -9.09 -35.51
C ALA A 101 -3.83 -9.36 -34.13
N ILE A 102 -4.24 -10.60 -33.86
CA ILE A 102 -4.80 -11.01 -32.57
C ILE A 102 -3.67 -11.47 -31.67
N SER A 103 -3.48 -10.75 -30.56
CA SER A 103 -2.55 -11.17 -29.52
C SER A 103 -3.18 -12.28 -28.69
N VAL A 104 -2.51 -13.43 -28.62
CA VAL A 104 -2.96 -14.59 -27.86
C VAL A 104 -2.00 -14.88 -26.72
N SER A 105 -2.53 -14.98 -25.51
CA SER A 105 -1.79 -15.41 -24.33
C SER A 105 -2.47 -16.61 -23.70
N THR A 106 -1.72 -17.66 -23.41
CA THR A 106 -2.23 -18.85 -22.75
C THR A 106 -1.43 -19.17 -21.49
N ALA A 107 -2.11 -19.59 -20.43
CA ALA A 107 -1.49 -20.03 -19.19
C ALA A 107 -2.05 -21.39 -18.79
N GLY A 108 -1.18 -22.36 -18.54
CA GLY A 108 -1.60 -23.66 -18.02
C GLY A 108 -2.07 -23.57 -16.56
N PRO A 109 -2.92 -24.48 -16.10
CA PRO A 109 -3.45 -24.45 -14.71
C PRO A 109 -2.34 -24.67 -13.68
N SER A 110 -1.36 -25.51 -13.94
CA SER A 110 -0.20 -25.74 -13.07
C SER A 110 0.62 -24.47 -12.88
N TRP A 111 0.73 -23.63 -13.92
CA TRP A 111 1.38 -22.33 -13.88
C TRP A 111 0.60 -21.36 -12.96
N GLY A 112 -0.74 -21.29 -13.08
CA GLY A 112 -1.57 -20.43 -12.26
C GLY A 112 -1.50 -20.81 -10.77
N GLU A 113 -1.55 -22.11 -10.45
CA GLU A 113 -1.41 -22.60 -9.08
C GLU A 113 -0.04 -22.24 -8.50
N GLU A 114 1.05 -22.46 -9.25
CA GLU A 114 2.41 -22.13 -8.82
C GLU A 114 2.59 -20.62 -8.57
N ILE A 115 2.06 -19.77 -9.44
CA ILE A 115 2.12 -18.31 -9.29
C ILE A 115 1.30 -17.87 -8.07
N THR A 116 0.13 -18.45 -7.87
CA THR A 116 -0.74 -18.15 -6.71
C THR A 116 -0.04 -18.49 -5.41
N ASP A 117 0.54 -19.68 -5.30
CA ASP A 117 1.27 -20.11 -4.11
C ASP A 117 2.48 -19.22 -3.83
N LYS A 118 3.23 -18.86 -4.85
CA LYS A 118 4.37 -17.94 -4.71
C LYS A 118 3.92 -16.54 -4.29
N ALA A 119 2.82 -16.03 -4.83
CA ALA A 119 2.26 -14.72 -4.48
C ALA A 119 1.79 -14.69 -3.01
N ILE A 120 1.05 -15.70 -2.57
CA ILE A 120 0.59 -15.84 -1.18
C ILE A 120 1.77 -15.95 -0.23
N ASN A 121 2.75 -16.80 -0.54
CA ASN A 121 3.95 -16.97 0.28
C ASN A 121 4.75 -15.66 0.37
N ALA A 122 4.89 -14.92 -0.72
CA ALA A 122 5.56 -13.62 -0.73
C ALA A 122 4.85 -12.61 0.18
N LEU A 123 3.50 -12.53 0.13
CA LEU A 123 2.70 -11.67 0.99
C LEU A 123 2.85 -12.04 2.47
N ILE A 124 2.79 -13.33 2.80
CA ILE A 124 2.96 -13.82 4.19
C ILE A 124 4.36 -13.50 4.72
N VAL A 125 5.40 -13.86 3.97
CA VAL A 125 6.80 -13.60 4.37
C VAL A 125 7.05 -12.11 4.54
N PHE A 126 6.60 -11.30 3.59
CA PHE A 126 6.73 -9.85 3.67
C PHE A 126 6.02 -9.28 4.90
N PHE A 127 4.79 -9.74 5.19
CA PHE A 127 4.03 -9.29 6.36
C PHE A 127 4.73 -9.67 7.67
N ILE A 128 5.28 -10.88 7.77
CA ILE A 128 6.04 -11.34 8.96
C ILE A 128 7.29 -10.48 9.15
N VAL A 129 8.08 -10.26 8.09
CA VAL A 129 9.31 -9.46 8.15
C VAL A 129 8.99 -8.03 8.61
N ILE A 130 7.95 -7.43 8.05
CA ILE A 130 7.50 -6.09 8.42
C ILE A 130 7.00 -6.06 9.86
N ALA A 131 6.18 -7.02 10.28
CA ALA A 131 5.67 -7.08 11.64
C ALA A 131 6.82 -7.20 12.65
N LEU A 132 7.82 -8.03 12.35
CA LEU A 132 9.02 -8.17 13.17
C LEU A 132 9.81 -6.85 13.25
N TYR A 133 10.06 -6.21 12.11
CA TYR A 133 10.77 -4.93 12.04
C TYR A 133 10.07 -3.85 12.87
N ILE A 134 8.75 -3.70 12.71
CA ILE A 134 7.95 -2.71 13.43
C ILE A 134 7.96 -2.97 14.93
N THR A 135 7.80 -4.24 15.34
CA THR A 135 7.78 -4.63 16.76
C THR A 135 9.12 -4.36 17.45
N ILE A 136 10.23 -4.51 16.74
CA ILE A 136 11.56 -4.17 17.26
C ILE A 136 11.78 -2.65 17.30
N ARG A 137 11.29 -1.92 16.31
CA ARG A 137 11.56 -0.49 16.12
C ARG A 137 10.67 0.42 16.95
N LEU A 138 9.40 0.04 17.14
CA LEU A 138 8.37 0.83 17.81
C LEU A 138 7.96 0.20 19.15
N ARG A 139 7.33 1.02 19.97
CA ARG A 139 6.64 0.53 21.17
C ARG A 139 5.42 -0.29 20.75
N TRP A 140 5.03 -1.23 21.58
CA TRP A 140 3.97 -2.18 21.23
C TRP A 140 2.64 -1.52 20.81
N GLU A 141 2.24 -0.39 21.44
CA GLU A 141 1.00 0.33 21.11
C GLU A 141 1.06 0.92 19.68
N MET A 142 2.23 1.48 19.33
CA MET A 142 2.50 2.03 18.00
C MET A 142 2.65 0.90 16.98
N ALA A 143 3.27 -0.22 17.36
CA ALA A 143 3.42 -1.38 16.49
C ALA A 143 2.06 -1.96 16.11
N VAL A 144 1.17 -2.16 17.07
CA VAL A 144 -0.21 -2.62 16.80
C VAL A 144 -0.97 -1.61 15.94
N GLY A 145 -0.84 -0.30 16.22
CA GLY A 145 -1.46 0.75 15.41
C GLY A 145 -0.98 0.72 13.96
N ALA A 146 0.32 0.54 13.72
CA ALA A 146 0.90 0.43 12.38
C ALA A 146 0.42 -0.83 11.64
N LEU A 147 0.42 -1.99 12.30
CA LEU A 147 -0.04 -3.24 11.69
C LEU A 147 -1.52 -3.21 11.35
N LEU A 148 -2.36 -2.61 12.20
CA LEU A 148 -3.78 -2.44 11.92
C LEU A 148 -4.01 -1.46 10.76
N ALA A 149 -3.20 -0.41 10.61
CA ALA A 149 -3.28 0.48 9.47
C ALA A 149 -2.91 -0.24 8.17
N VAL A 150 -1.86 -1.04 8.15
CA VAL A 150 -1.48 -1.86 6.98
C VAL A 150 -2.58 -2.87 6.62
N ALA A 151 -3.13 -3.56 7.61
CA ALA A 151 -4.24 -4.49 7.38
C ALA A 151 -5.48 -3.76 6.81
N HIS A 152 -5.79 -2.57 7.33
CA HIS A 152 -6.84 -1.70 6.81
C HIS A 152 -6.60 -1.32 5.35
N ASP A 153 -5.37 -0.93 4.99
CA ASP A 153 -5.02 -0.50 3.63
C ASP A 153 -5.17 -1.65 2.62
N ILE A 154 -4.69 -2.84 3.00
CA ILE A 154 -4.86 -4.05 2.18
C ILE A 154 -6.34 -4.37 2.00
N LEU A 155 -7.12 -4.40 3.10
CA LEU A 155 -8.53 -4.74 3.06
C LEU A 155 -9.34 -3.77 2.20
N ILE A 156 -9.06 -2.47 2.28
CA ILE A 156 -9.75 -1.49 1.45
C ILE A 156 -9.32 -1.60 -0.01
N THR A 157 -8.01 -1.74 -0.28
CA THR A 157 -7.51 -1.85 -1.65
C THR A 157 -8.08 -3.10 -2.34
N VAL A 158 -7.98 -4.25 -1.69
CA VAL A 158 -8.54 -5.52 -2.18
C VAL A 158 -10.07 -5.45 -2.32
N GLY A 159 -10.75 -4.79 -1.37
CA GLY A 159 -12.19 -4.58 -1.42
C GLY A 159 -12.63 -3.67 -2.58
N LEU A 160 -11.86 -2.65 -2.92
CA LEU A 160 -12.12 -1.82 -4.11
C LEU A 160 -11.91 -2.61 -5.41
N TYR A 161 -10.88 -3.47 -5.45
CA TYR A 161 -10.68 -4.39 -6.56
C TYR A 161 -11.87 -5.33 -6.74
N ALA A 162 -12.38 -5.91 -5.66
CA ALA A 162 -13.59 -6.73 -5.68
C ALA A 162 -14.85 -5.95 -6.09
N LEU A 163 -14.98 -4.69 -5.61
CA LEU A 163 -16.14 -3.86 -5.91
C LEU A 163 -16.22 -3.46 -7.39
N PHE A 164 -15.11 -3.00 -7.95
CA PHE A 164 -15.02 -2.55 -9.34
C PHE A 164 -14.64 -3.66 -10.32
N GLN A 165 -14.41 -4.87 -9.80
CA GLN A 165 -13.99 -6.04 -10.60
C GLN A 165 -12.73 -5.76 -11.42
N PHE A 166 -11.79 -4.99 -10.83
CA PHE A 166 -10.47 -4.83 -11.42
C PHE A 166 -9.72 -6.15 -11.41
N GLU A 167 -8.94 -6.38 -12.44
CA GLU A 167 -8.19 -7.60 -12.60
C GLU A 167 -6.99 -7.63 -11.64
N VAL A 168 -6.84 -8.74 -10.92
CA VAL A 168 -5.70 -9.01 -10.04
C VAL A 168 -4.71 -9.87 -10.82
N THR A 169 -3.56 -9.28 -11.14
CA THR A 169 -2.46 -9.90 -11.89
C THR A 169 -1.19 -9.94 -11.04
N PRO A 170 -0.13 -10.65 -11.41
CA PRO A 170 1.15 -10.61 -10.69
C PRO A 170 1.70 -9.18 -10.49
N PRO A 171 1.64 -8.26 -11.47
CA PRO A 171 1.96 -6.86 -11.25
C PRO A 171 1.12 -6.18 -10.16
N THR A 172 -0.16 -6.53 -10.05
CA THR A 172 -1.04 -6.03 -8.97
C THR A 172 -0.56 -6.49 -7.59
N VAL A 173 -0.11 -7.74 -7.46
CA VAL A 173 0.46 -8.27 -6.20
C VAL A 173 1.75 -7.53 -5.84
N ILE A 174 2.63 -7.27 -6.81
CA ILE A 174 3.85 -6.48 -6.61
C ILE A 174 3.48 -5.06 -6.14
N ALA A 175 2.44 -4.46 -6.72
CA ALA A 175 1.94 -3.17 -6.28
C ALA A 175 1.45 -3.21 -4.82
N PHE A 176 0.73 -4.25 -4.39
CA PHE A 176 0.29 -4.42 -3.00
C PHE A 176 1.47 -4.49 -2.03
N LEU A 177 2.51 -5.25 -2.34
CA LEU A 177 3.74 -5.29 -1.54
C LEU A 177 4.40 -3.91 -1.44
N THR A 178 4.44 -3.18 -2.54
CA THR A 178 5.01 -1.82 -2.61
C THR A 178 4.21 -0.84 -1.76
N ILE A 179 2.88 -0.89 -1.85
CA ILE A 179 1.96 -0.05 -1.05
C ILE A 179 2.15 -0.29 0.44
N MET A 180 2.26 -1.56 0.87
CA MET A 180 2.50 -1.88 2.28
C MET A 180 3.78 -1.23 2.80
N GLY A 181 4.87 -1.29 2.03
CA GLY A 181 6.13 -0.64 2.39
C GLY A 181 6.02 0.88 2.46
N TYR A 182 5.32 1.49 1.50
CA TYR A 182 5.12 2.93 1.44
C TYR A 182 4.24 3.45 2.60
N SER A 183 3.10 2.80 2.86
CA SER A 183 2.19 3.15 3.95
C SER A 183 2.89 3.08 5.31
N LEU A 184 3.74 2.06 5.50
CA LEU A 184 4.53 1.93 6.72
C LEU A 184 5.55 3.03 6.88
N TYR A 185 6.21 3.45 5.80
CA TYR A 185 7.18 4.54 5.88
C TYR A 185 6.52 5.82 6.42
N ASP A 186 5.35 6.20 5.91
CA ASP A 186 4.63 7.38 6.39
C ASP A 186 4.16 7.22 7.85
N THR A 187 3.67 6.04 8.21
CA THR A 187 3.29 5.70 9.59
C THR A 187 4.49 5.79 10.56
N LEU A 188 5.67 5.31 10.16
CA LEU A 188 6.88 5.42 10.96
C LEU A 188 7.30 6.87 11.20
N VAL A 189 7.19 7.73 10.19
CA VAL A 189 7.47 9.17 10.33
C VAL A 189 6.53 9.84 11.33
N VAL A 190 5.25 9.49 11.29
CA VAL A 190 4.25 9.96 12.27
C VAL A 190 4.65 9.52 13.69
N PHE A 191 4.95 8.25 13.88
CA PHE A 191 5.29 7.71 15.21
C PHE A 191 6.66 8.18 15.73
N ASP A 192 7.64 8.37 14.87
CA ASP A 192 8.92 8.98 15.28
C ASP A 192 8.67 10.42 15.77
N LYS A 193 7.77 11.17 15.13
CA LYS A 193 7.42 12.52 15.60
C LYS A 193 6.62 12.54 16.89
N VAL A 194 5.74 11.57 17.09
CA VAL A 194 5.06 11.39 18.39
C VAL A 194 6.09 11.14 19.47
N ARG A 195 7.05 10.26 19.25
CA ARG A 195 8.13 9.93 20.19
C ARG A 195 9.04 11.13 20.48
N ASP A 196 9.36 11.92 19.47
CA ASP A 196 10.12 13.17 19.66
C ASP A 196 9.40 14.14 20.60
N ASN A 197 8.07 14.20 20.52
CA ASN A 197 7.25 15.10 21.33
C ASN A 197 6.93 14.54 22.73
N GLU A 198 7.21 13.27 23.03
CA GLU A 198 6.91 12.65 24.33
C GLU A 198 7.60 13.36 25.51
N HIS A 199 8.72 14.03 25.30
CA HIS A 199 9.38 14.85 26.34
C HIS A 199 8.48 15.97 26.90
N MET A 200 7.45 16.40 26.14
CA MET A 200 6.53 17.43 26.59
C MET A 200 5.60 16.92 27.71
N LEU A 201 5.39 15.61 27.80
CA LEU A 201 4.60 14.99 28.88
C LEU A 201 5.25 15.23 30.25
N SER A 202 6.58 15.32 30.33
CA SER A 202 7.31 15.51 31.58
C SER A 202 7.28 16.95 32.10
N ASN A 203 7.05 17.95 31.23
CA ASN A 203 7.15 19.38 31.55
C ASN A 203 5.82 20.10 31.64
N SER A 204 4.70 19.46 31.30
CA SER A 204 3.38 20.10 31.27
C SER A 204 2.29 19.09 31.62
N LYS A 205 1.11 19.61 31.98
CA LYS A 205 -0.10 18.78 32.22
C LYS A 205 -0.75 18.29 30.91
N LEU A 206 0.06 18.06 29.86
CA LEU A 206 -0.43 17.59 28.58
C LEU A 206 -0.74 16.10 28.65
N THR A 207 -1.83 15.72 28.01
CA THR A 207 -2.21 14.31 27.81
C THR A 207 -1.46 13.72 26.63
N TYR A 208 -1.31 12.39 26.57
CA TYR A 208 -0.72 11.72 25.42
C TYR A 208 -1.46 12.06 24.12
N THR A 209 -2.78 12.14 24.17
CA THR A 209 -3.63 12.57 23.04
C THR A 209 -3.20 13.93 22.49
N SER A 210 -2.96 14.93 23.36
CA SER A 210 -2.50 16.25 22.93
C SER A 210 -1.11 16.23 22.30
N VAL A 211 -0.23 15.33 22.74
CA VAL A 211 1.09 15.14 22.16
C VAL A 211 1.00 14.52 20.76
N VAL A 212 0.13 13.52 20.58
CA VAL A 212 -0.11 12.89 19.27
C VAL A 212 -0.75 13.91 18.31
N GLU A 213 -1.75 14.65 18.73
CA GLU A 213 -2.40 15.71 17.93
C GLU A 213 -1.40 16.77 17.47
N LYS A 214 -0.50 17.19 18.36
CA LYS A 214 0.57 18.13 18.00
C LYS A 214 1.56 17.50 17.01
N ALA A 215 1.93 16.25 17.18
CA ALA A 215 2.82 15.53 16.24
C ALA A 215 2.18 15.43 14.86
N LEU A 216 0.90 15.04 14.78
CA LEU A 216 0.14 14.97 13.54
C LEU A 216 0.13 16.32 12.80
N ASN A 217 -0.17 17.41 13.51
CA ASN A 217 -0.13 18.74 12.90
C ASN A 217 1.25 19.13 12.35
N GLN A 218 2.34 18.67 12.99
CA GLN A 218 3.71 18.94 12.54
C GLN A 218 4.11 18.13 11.30
N VAL A 219 3.59 16.92 11.14
CA VAL A 219 3.94 16.05 10.00
C VAL A 219 2.95 16.15 8.85
N PHE A 220 1.75 16.70 9.08
CA PHE A 220 0.66 16.74 8.11
C PHE A 220 1.10 17.23 6.72
N MET A 221 1.71 18.41 6.65
CA MET A 221 2.17 18.98 5.37
C MET A 221 3.27 18.16 4.72
N ARG A 222 4.10 17.48 5.51
CA ARG A 222 5.10 16.55 4.99
C ARG A 222 4.44 15.33 4.36
N SER A 223 3.49 14.68 5.04
CA SER A 223 2.74 13.54 4.50
C SER A 223 1.99 13.90 3.23
N VAL A 224 1.32 15.05 3.18
CA VAL A 224 0.64 15.54 1.98
C VAL A 224 1.63 15.76 0.82
N ASN A 225 2.72 16.46 1.04
CA ASN A 225 3.72 16.70 0.01
C ASN A 225 4.36 15.41 -0.51
N THR A 226 4.70 14.47 0.40
CA THR A 226 5.25 13.17 0.04
C THR A 226 4.27 12.38 -0.79
N SER A 227 2.98 12.39 -0.44
CA SER A 227 1.93 11.70 -1.19
C SER A 227 1.76 12.28 -2.58
N ILE A 228 1.69 13.61 -2.71
CA ILE A 228 1.58 14.27 -4.02
C ILE A 228 2.77 13.90 -4.90
N THR A 229 3.99 14.01 -4.39
CA THR A 229 5.21 13.69 -5.16
C THR A 229 5.30 12.22 -5.56
N SER A 230 4.73 11.30 -4.78
CA SER A 230 4.68 9.87 -5.11
C SER A 230 3.54 9.52 -6.08
N ILE A 231 2.40 10.21 -5.98
CA ILE A 231 1.26 9.99 -6.87
C ILE A 231 1.54 10.51 -8.28
N LEU A 232 2.26 11.62 -8.44
CA LEU A 232 2.54 12.21 -9.75
C LEU A 232 3.18 11.25 -10.77
N PRO A 233 4.28 10.53 -10.45
CA PRO A 233 4.85 9.54 -11.35
C PRO A 233 3.87 8.40 -11.68
N VAL A 234 3.10 7.93 -10.69
CA VAL A 234 2.13 6.85 -10.88
C VAL A 234 1.01 7.26 -11.82
N VAL A 235 0.48 8.49 -11.66
CA VAL A 235 -0.51 9.05 -12.59
C VAL A 235 0.09 9.22 -13.99
N SER A 236 1.35 9.64 -14.09
CA SER A 236 2.03 9.76 -15.39
C SER A 236 2.16 8.39 -16.08
N VAL A 237 2.51 7.34 -15.36
CA VAL A 237 2.54 5.96 -15.88
C VAL A 237 1.15 5.50 -16.28
N LEU A 238 0.12 5.81 -15.49
CA LEU A 238 -1.25 5.44 -15.79
C LEU A 238 -1.76 6.13 -17.06
N VAL A 239 -1.51 7.43 -17.23
CA VAL A 239 -1.98 8.21 -18.37
C VAL A 239 -1.18 7.91 -19.64
N VAL A 240 0.15 7.95 -19.56
CA VAL A 240 1.02 7.73 -20.72
C VAL A 240 1.12 6.25 -21.05
N GLY A 241 1.37 5.39 -20.06
CA GLY A 241 1.54 3.96 -20.27
C GLY A 241 0.26 3.28 -20.75
N SER A 242 -0.87 3.61 -20.15
CA SER A 242 -2.17 3.04 -20.54
C SER A 242 -2.84 3.78 -21.69
N GLY A 243 -2.88 5.12 -21.62
CA GLY A 243 -3.65 5.92 -22.56
C GLY A 243 -2.97 6.13 -23.92
N ILE A 244 -1.63 6.21 -23.95
CA ILE A 244 -0.87 6.49 -25.18
C ILE A 244 -0.21 5.23 -25.72
N MET A 245 0.41 4.43 -24.85
CA MET A 245 1.18 3.24 -25.25
C MET A 245 0.36 1.95 -25.26
N GLY A 246 -0.88 1.95 -24.70
CA GLY A 246 -1.71 0.75 -24.62
C GLY A 246 -1.14 -0.36 -23.71
N ALA A 247 -0.17 -0.05 -22.85
CA ALA A 247 0.52 -1.04 -22.02
C ALA A 247 -0.36 -1.46 -20.84
N VAL A 248 -1.09 -2.56 -21.00
CA VAL A 248 -2.07 -3.07 -20.02
C VAL A 248 -1.44 -3.40 -18.67
N THR A 249 -0.31 -4.09 -18.68
CA THR A 249 0.43 -4.47 -17.47
C THR A 249 0.84 -3.25 -16.63
N LEU A 250 1.29 -2.17 -17.29
CA LEU A 250 1.62 -0.92 -16.61
C LEU A 250 0.38 -0.24 -16.03
N ARG A 251 -0.77 -0.34 -16.71
CA ARG A 251 -2.05 0.17 -16.22
C ARG A 251 -2.47 -0.52 -14.93
N GLU A 252 -2.45 -1.84 -14.90
CA GLU A 252 -2.87 -2.64 -13.74
C GLU A 252 -1.99 -2.34 -12.53
N PHE A 253 -0.67 -2.33 -12.73
CA PHE A 253 0.31 -1.95 -11.72
C PHE A 253 0.08 -0.52 -11.19
N ALA A 254 -0.03 0.46 -12.10
CA ALA A 254 -0.19 1.86 -11.73
C ALA A 254 -1.54 2.13 -11.04
N LEU A 255 -2.62 1.46 -11.47
CA LEU A 255 -3.94 1.58 -10.84
C LEU A 255 -3.91 1.08 -9.39
N ALA A 256 -3.32 -0.08 -9.16
CA ALA A 256 -3.16 -0.62 -7.81
C ALA A 256 -2.36 0.33 -6.91
N LEU A 257 -1.20 0.80 -7.41
CA LEU A 257 -0.37 1.75 -6.68
C LEU A 257 -1.12 3.05 -6.37
N LEU A 258 -1.84 3.62 -7.33
CA LEU A 258 -2.58 4.86 -7.14
C LEU A 258 -3.61 4.73 -6.01
N ILE A 259 -4.44 3.68 -6.08
CA ILE A 259 -5.45 3.40 -5.05
C ILE A 259 -4.79 3.23 -3.69
N GLY A 260 -3.76 2.39 -3.62
CA GLY A 260 -3.10 2.09 -2.35
C GLY A 260 -2.33 3.26 -1.75
N LEU A 261 -1.69 4.11 -2.57
CA LEU A 261 -1.02 5.32 -2.09
C LEU A 261 -2.00 6.32 -1.48
N ILE A 262 -3.18 6.50 -2.08
CA ILE A 262 -4.23 7.38 -1.55
C ILE A 262 -4.72 6.84 -0.20
N ILE A 263 -5.02 5.54 -0.13
CA ILE A 263 -5.52 4.90 1.10
C ILE A 263 -4.45 4.94 2.20
N GLY A 264 -3.20 4.59 1.89
CA GLY A 264 -2.09 4.55 2.83
C GLY A 264 -1.75 5.91 3.44
N THR A 265 -1.83 6.99 2.62
CA THR A 265 -1.66 8.35 3.13
C THR A 265 -2.73 8.71 4.16
N PHE A 266 -3.97 8.33 3.90
CA PHE A 266 -5.07 8.58 4.83
C PHE A 266 -4.94 7.73 6.09
N SER A 267 -4.58 6.46 5.98
CA SER A 267 -4.55 5.52 7.10
C SER A 267 -3.44 5.82 8.11
N SER A 268 -2.29 6.30 7.66
CA SER A 268 -1.18 6.66 8.56
C SER A 268 -1.57 7.75 9.56
N LEU A 269 -2.38 8.73 9.13
CA LEU A 269 -2.84 9.85 9.97
C LEU A 269 -4.10 9.51 10.76
N PHE A 270 -5.08 8.84 10.12
CA PHE A 270 -6.43 8.69 10.68
C PHE A 270 -6.72 7.29 11.24
N VAL A 271 -5.88 6.30 10.99
CA VAL A 271 -6.03 4.95 11.53
C VAL A 271 -4.90 4.60 12.47
N ALA A 272 -3.63 4.71 12.04
CA ALA A 272 -2.49 4.30 12.84
C ALA A 272 -2.35 5.12 14.14
N ALA A 273 -2.31 6.45 14.03
CA ALA A 273 -2.09 7.32 15.17
C ALA A 273 -3.25 7.31 16.20
N PRO A 274 -4.54 7.39 15.81
CA PRO A 274 -5.64 7.24 16.76
C PRO A 274 -5.67 5.87 17.43
N THR A 275 -5.41 4.80 16.69
CA THR A 275 -5.39 3.44 17.26
C THR A 275 -4.31 3.28 18.32
N ALA A 276 -3.09 3.75 18.03
CA ALA A 276 -2.00 3.75 19.01
C ALA A 276 -2.35 4.60 20.25
N THR A 277 -3.03 5.71 20.05
CA THR A 277 -3.48 6.59 21.16
C THR A 277 -4.51 5.90 22.04
N ILE A 278 -5.50 5.24 21.45
CA ILE A 278 -6.53 4.51 22.19
C ILE A 278 -5.91 3.37 22.98
N LEU A 279 -5.01 2.59 22.36
CA LEU A 279 -4.32 1.48 23.02
C LEU A 279 -3.48 1.97 24.20
N ARG A 280 -2.75 3.06 24.01
CA ARG A 280 -1.94 3.63 25.09
C ARG A 280 -2.79 4.17 26.23
N ASN A 281 -3.88 4.86 25.94
CA ASN A 281 -4.78 5.39 26.97
C ASN A 281 -5.52 4.27 27.74
N LYS A 282 -5.76 3.11 27.10
CA LYS A 282 -6.49 1.98 27.71
C LYS A 282 -5.59 1.00 28.44
N PHE A 283 -4.40 0.75 27.94
CA PHE A 283 -3.50 -0.30 28.40
C PHE A 283 -2.11 0.23 28.82
N GLY A 284 -1.81 1.50 28.58
CA GLY A 284 -0.57 2.12 29.01
C GLY A 284 -0.61 2.36 30.52
N ASP A 285 0.49 2.02 31.20
CA ASP A 285 0.68 2.35 32.61
C ASP A 285 0.77 3.86 32.79
N ALA A 286 -0.38 4.50 33.02
CA ALA A 286 -0.45 5.92 33.37
C ALA A 286 0.44 6.27 34.58
N ASP A 287 0.66 5.30 35.47
CA ASP A 287 1.51 5.42 36.65
C ASP A 287 3.01 5.33 36.35
N SER A 288 3.44 4.55 35.35
CA SER A 288 4.87 4.43 35.02
C SER A 288 5.41 5.68 34.35
N ASP A 289 4.61 6.34 33.52
CA ASP A 289 5.00 7.57 32.81
C ASP A 289 4.94 8.80 33.74
N SER A 290 3.96 8.89 34.63
CA SER A 290 3.91 9.95 35.65
C SER A 290 5.06 9.81 36.66
N ASN A 291 5.38 8.60 37.12
CA ASN A 291 6.50 8.34 38.00
C ASN A 291 7.86 8.52 37.31
N ARG A 292 8.00 8.17 36.01
CA ARG A 292 9.22 8.40 35.25
C ARG A 292 9.43 9.89 34.96
N SER A 293 8.38 10.62 34.62
CA SER A 293 8.42 12.06 34.42
C SER A 293 8.71 12.80 35.74
N TYR A 294 8.11 12.36 36.86
CA TYR A 294 8.42 12.89 38.19
C TYR A 294 9.89 12.68 38.57
N ARG A 295 10.45 11.47 38.37
CA ARG A 295 11.85 11.17 38.64
C ARG A 295 12.81 11.96 37.73
N LEU A 296 12.46 12.17 36.46
CA LEU A 296 13.26 13.01 35.55
C LEU A 296 13.21 14.48 35.96
N SER A 297 12.03 15.01 36.34
CA SER A 297 11.90 16.38 36.83
C SER A 297 12.67 16.63 38.13
N GLU A 298 12.68 15.66 39.06
CA GLU A 298 13.52 15.72 40.27
C GLU A 298 15.03 15.66 39.95
N ALA A 299 15.43 14.80 39.02
CA ALA A 299 16.84 14.70 38.61
C ALA A 299 17.33 16.00 37.94
N VAL A 300 16.49 16.64 37.10
CA VAL A 300 16.80 17.95 36.50
C VAL A 300 16.83 19.06 37.54
N LYS A 301 15.88 19.08 38.50
CA LYS A 301 15.87 20.03 39.62
C LYS A 301 17.09 19.89 40.52
N LYS A 302 17.54 18.64 40.75
CA LYS A 302 18.75 18.34 41.53
C LYS A 302 20.02 18.77 40.82
N ARG A 303 20.11 18.60 39.48
CA ARG A 303 21.21 19.10 38.66
C ARG A 303 21.26 20.64 38.61
N SER A 304 20.10 21.28 38.45
CA SER A 304 19.99 22.75 38.49
C SER A 304 20.43 23.34 39.84
N LYS A 305 20.01 22.74 40.98
CA LYS A 305 20.47 23.16 42.32
C LYS A 305 21.99 22.95 42.53
N ASN A 306 22.55 21.85 42.07
CA ASN A 306 23.98 21.60 42.15
C ASN A 306 24.79 22.56 41.25
N SER A 307 24.28 22.90 40.07
CA SER A 307 24.92 23.90 39.19
C SER A 307 24.89 25.31 39.82
N GLN A 308 23.77 25.68 40.46
CA GLN A 308 23.71 26.99 41.18
C GLN A 308 24.57 27.01 42.46
N ALA A 309 24.74 25.87 43.12
CA ALA A 309 25.64 25.74 44.26
C ALA A 309 27.13 25.79 43.85
N ALA A 310 27.46 25.30 42.65
CA ALA A 310 28.83 25.34 42.08
C ALA A 310 29.22 26.71 41.54
N VAL A 311 28.27 27.64 41.32
CA VAL A 311 28.52 29.02 40.87
C VAL A 311 28.56 30.02 42.02
N LYS A 312 28.72 29.62 43.29
CA LYS A 312 29.20 30.52 44.32
C LYS A 312 30.69 30.81 44.07
N VAL A 313 30.92 31.75 43.16
CA VAL A 313 32.23 32.40 43.00
C VAL A 313 32.65 32.94 44.37
N PRO A 314 33.83 32.57 44.92
CA PRO A 314 34.33 33.22 46.12
C PRO A 314 34.49 34.71 45.81
N SER A 315 33.90 35.55 46.66
CA SER A 315 34.10 36.99 46.58
C SER A 315 35.61 37.28 46.67
N ASN A 316 36.21 37.61 45.55
CA ASN A 316 37.59 38.03 45.48
C ASN A 316 37.77 39.24 46.39
N PRO A 317 38.75 39.27 47.35
CA PRO A 317 39.01 40.44 48.15
C PRO A 317 39.36 41.62 47.25
N ALA A 318 38.74 42.76 47.51
CA ALA A 318 38.86 43.98 46.71
C ALA A 318 40.31 44.32 46.38
N ILE A 319 40.63 44.37 45.11
CA ILE A 319 41.95 44.90 44.63
C ILE A 319 41.96 46.38 44.97
N PRO A 320 42.94 46.83 45.76
CA PRO A 320 43.07 48.26 46.11
C PRO A 320 43.30 49.13 44.84
N PRO A 321 42.69 50.31 44.75
CA PRO A 321 42.89 51.20 43.60
C PRO A 321 44.31 51.60 43.37
N ARG A 322 44.79 51.44 42.12
CA ARG A 322 46.14 51.91 41.70
C ARG A 322 46.24 53.39 41.89
N PRO A 323 47.39 53.90 42.49
CA PRO A 323 47.61 55.31 42.65
C PRO A 323 47.75 55.99 41.30
N MET A 324 47.07 57.09 41.07
CA MET A 324 47.18 57.90 39.87
C MET A 324 48.56 58.56 39.84
N LYS A 325 49.36 58.30 38.79
CA LYS A 325 50.57 59.07 38.49
C LYS A 325 50.18 60.49 38.08
N LYS A 326 50.54 61.46 38.91
CA LYS A 326 50.50 62.90 38.54
C LYS A 326 51.40 63.11 37.32
N ARG A 327 50.88 63.60 36.23
CA ARG A 327 51.63 64.17 35.11
C ARG A 327 52.17 65.49 35.54
N LYS A 328 53.55 65.68 35.44
CA LYS A 328 54.19 66.97 35.35
C LYS A 328 54.07 67.49 33.96
#